data_397adcbfcf95d851b7d61c2a3fc269d3
#
_entry.id   397adcbfcf95d851b7d61c2a3fc269d3
#
_cell.length_a   1.000
_cell.length_b   1.000
_cell.length_c   1.000
_cell.angle_alpha   90.00
_cell.angle_beta   90.00
_cell.angle_gamma   90.00
#
_symmetry.space_group_name_H-M   'P 1'
#
loop_
_entity.id
_entity.type
_entity.pdbx_description
1 polymer ?
#
loop_
_entity_poly.entity_id
_entity_poly.type
_entity_poly.pdbx_seq_one_letter_code
_entity_poly.pdbx_strand_id
1 'polypeptide(L)'
;MSLSTPLFEGSRKLMWLGAGELGKEMIIEAQRMGVETVAVDRYDNAPGMQVAHRKYVVDMMDKEAIIAIAKREQPDAVIAEIEAINTSALEELEALGIRVVPNAKAVKIAMNRIELRRTAAEVVKVPTTLYAFAESPEEVKKACKDIGYPCLIKPEMSSSGHGHTVIYKEEEVDSKFEEAIKHARGKSRRVVVEEYIKIDTELTVLTYRYMTNGGVVTKVIEPVEHQRPQGVFH
;
A
#
# COMPACT_ATOMS: atom_id res chain seq x y z
N MET A 1 14.55 -16.13 -21.08
CA MET A 1 13.49 -15.25 -21.62
C MET A 1 14.10 -14.45 -22.74
N SER A 2 13.58 -14.51 -23.95
CA SER A 2 13.96 -13.55 -24.98
C SER A 2 13.24 -12.22 -24.67
N LEU A 3 13.99 -11.15 -24.52
CA LEU A 3 13.44 -9.79 -24.50
C LEU A 3 13.14 -9.44 -25.96
N SER A 4 11.91 -9.00 -26.24
CA SER A 4 11.54 -8.49 -27.55
C SER A 4 11.48 -6.97 -27.52
N THR A 5 11.44 -6.37 -28.71
CA THR A 5 11.24 -4.93 -28.81
C THR A 5 9.82 -4.55 -28.41
N PRO A 6 9.60 -3.52 -27.57
CA PRO A 6 8.26 -3.04 -27.24
C PRO A 6 7.41 -2.76 -28.50
N LEU A 7 6.11 -2.95 -28.40
CA LEU A 7 5.10 -2.78 -29.46
C LEU A 7 5.17 -3.79 -30.62
N PHE A 8 6.03 -4.80 -30.53
CA PHE A 8 6.04 -5.92 -31.46
C PHE A 8 5.32 -7.14 -30.86
N GLU A 9 4.87 -8.05 -31.73
CA GLU A 9 4.26 -9.30 -31.31
C GLU A 9 5.19 -10.11 -30.41
N GLY A 10 4.68 -10.58 -29.27
CA GLY A 10 5.45 -11.31 -28.27
C GLY A 10 6.28 -10.45 -27.33
N SER A 11 6.15 -9.10 -27.39
CA SER A 11 6.78 -8.22 -26.40
C SER A 11 6.19 -8.49 -24.99
N ARG A 12 7.06 -8.42 -23.96
CA ARG A 12 6.59 -8.43 -22.57
C ARG A 12 5.95 -7.11 -22.24
N LYS A 13 4.78 -7.16 -21.61
CA LYS A 13 3.98 -5.98 -21.26
C LYS A 13 3.69 -5.92 -19.77
N LEU A 14 3.97 -4.78 -19.16
CA LEU A 14 3.61 -4.51 -17.77
C LEU A 14 2.65 -3.33 -17.69
N MET A 15 1.66 -3.42 -16.80
CA MET A 15 0.68 -2.38 -16.54
C MET A 15 0.82 -1.90 -15.10
N TRP A 16 1.01 -0.60 -14.91
CA TRP A 16 1.07 0.05 -13.59
C TRP A 16 -0.27 0.64 -13.23
N LEU A 17 -0.77 0.26 -12.06
CA LEU A 17 -1.91 0.90 -11.39
C LEU A 17 -1.35 1.85 -10.33
N GLY A 18 -1.35 3.13 -10.68
CA GLY A 18 -0.56 4.18 -10.09
C GLY A 18 0.65 4.51 -10.97
N ALA A 19 0.75 5.77 -11.34
CA ALA A 19 1.79 6.25 -12.25
C ALA A 19 2.41 7.55 -11.74
N GLY A 20 2.60 7.64 -10.41
CA GLY A 20 3.27 8.74 -9.75
C GLY A 20 4.77 8.76 -10.04
N GLU A 21 5.53 9.43 -9.19
CA GLU A 21 6.98 9.61 -9.40
C GLU A 21 7.72 8.28 -9.30
N LEU A 22 7.41 7.45 -8.30
CA LEU A 22 7.99 6.11 -8.19
C LEU A 22 7.58 5.22 -9.37
N GLY A 23 6.32 5.26 -9.76
CA GLY A 23 5.81 4.56 -10.94
C GLY A 23 6.57 4.95 -12.21
N LYS A 24 6.91 6.23 -12.37
CA LYS A 24 7.72 6.72 -13.49
C LYS A 24 9.10 6.06 -13.54
N GLU A 25 9.81 6.01 -12.42
CA GLU A 25 11.14 5.38 -12.36
C GLU A 25 11.07 3.88 -12.70
N MET A 26 10.07 3.19 -12.17
CA MET A 26 9.85 1.77 -12.49
C MET A 26 9.54 1.55 -13.98
N ILE A 27 8.74 2.43 -14.60
CA ILE A 27 8.41 2.39 -16.02
C ILE A 27 9.66 2.60 -16.87
N ILE A 28 10.50 3.57 -16.52
CA ILE A 28 11.76 3.84 -17.24
C ILE A 28 12.68 2.62 -17.17
N GLU A 29 12.85 2.00 -16.00
CA GLU A 29 13.68 0.81 -15.87
C GLU A 29 13.11 -0.39 -16.65
N ALA A 30 11.79 -0.58 -16.66
CA ALA A 30 11.16 -1.61 -17.48
C ALA A 30 11.41 -1.41 -18.98
N GLN A 31 11.36 -0.15 -19.44
CA GLN A 31 11.67 0.20 -20.83
C GLN A 31 13.13 -0.06 -21.19
N ARG A 32 14.07 0.21 -20.29
CA ARG A 32 15.50 -0.13 -20.48
C ARG A 32 15.71 -1.64 -20.68
N MET A 33 14.83 -2.46 -20.11
CA MET A 33 14.83 -3.90 -20.30
C MET A 33 14.03 -4.37 -21.53
N GLY A 34 13.54 -3.47 -22.38
CA GLY A 34 12.77 -3.81 -23.58
C GLY A 34 11.33 -4.25 -23.27
N VAL A 35 10.77 -3.80 -22.14
CA VAL A 35 9.39 -4.13 -21.75
C VAL A 35 8.42 -3.05 -22.24
N GLU A 36 7.30 -3.47 -22.81
CA GLU A 36 6.19 -2.58 -23.14
C GLU A 36 5.47 -2.15 -21.87
N THR A 37 5.16 -0.85 -21.76
CA THR A 37 4.65 -0.27 -20.52
C THR A 37 3.31 0.43 -20.72
N VAL A 38 2.38 0.18 -19.80
CA VAL A 38 1.06 0.80 -19.72
C VAL A 38 0.92 1.48 -18.37
N ALA A 39 0.65 2.76 -18.35
CA ALA A 39 0.44 3.56 -17.14
C ALA A 39 -1.06 3.86 -16.96
N VAL A 40 -1.58 3.59 -15.75
CA VAL A 40 -2.98 3.86 -15.39
C VAL A 40 -2.99 4.71 -14.13
N ASP A 41 -3.67 5.85 -14.14
CA ASP A 41 -3.80 6.71 -12.98
C ASP A 41 -5.14 7.48 -13.03
N ARG A 42 -5.51 8.12 -11.92
CA ARG A 42 -6.77 8.88 -11.78
C ARG A 42 -6.76 10.24 -12.47
N TYR A 43 -5.62 10.77 -12.86
CA TYR A 43 -5.48 12.08 -13.49
C TYR A 43 -4.55 12.02 -14.71
N ASP A 44 -4.84 12.86 -15.70
CA ASP A 44 -4.04 12.91 -16.92
C ASP A 44 -2.64 13.47 -16.65
N ASN A 45 -1.71 13.02 -17.48
CA ASN A 45 -0.31 13.42 -17.40
C ASN A 45 0.38 13.15 -16.05
N ALA A 46 -0.07 12.14 -15.31
CA ALA A 46 0.69 11.62 -14.19
C ALA A 46 2.15 11.34 -14.60
N PRO A 47 3.14 11.50 -13.72
CA PRO A 47 4.56 11.40 -14.07
C PRO A 47 4.93 10.17 -14.92
N GLY A 48 4.43 8.99 -14.57
CA GLY A 48 4.68 7.77 -15.33
C GLY A 48 3.98 7.73 -16.69
N MET A 49 2.84 8.41 -16.84
CA MET A 49 2.16 8.53 -18.14
C MET A 49 2.95 9.30 -19.19
N GLN A 50 3.86 10.17 -18.76
CA GLN A 50 4.69 10.98 -19.65
C GLN A 50 5.76 10.15 -20.37
N VAL A 51 6.08 8.98 -19.83
CA VAL A 51 7.13 8.10 -20.36
C VAL A 51 6.61 6.74 -20.82
N ALA A 52 5.43 6.32 -20.40
CA ALA A 52 4.84 5.02 -20.77
C ALA A 52 4.47 4.96 -22.27
N HIS A 53 4.49 3.76 -22.86
CA HIS A 53 4.06 3.53 -24.24
C HIS A 53 2.55 3.77 -24.43
N ARG A 54 1.74 3.45 -23.41
CA ARG A 54 0.28 3.73 -23.39
C ARG A 54 -0.14 4.25 -22.02
N LYS A 55 -1.19 5.06 -22.01
CA LYS A 55 -1.75 5.62 -20.79
C LYS A 55 -3.27 5.55 -20.76
N TYR A 56 -3.82 5.42 -19.55
CA TYR A 56 -5.26 5.43 -19.29
C TYR A 56 -5.55 6.25 -18.03
N VAL A 57 -6.58 7.08 -18.12
CA VAL A 57 -7.06 7.88 -16.98
C VAL A 57 -8.36 7.28 -16.49
N VAL A 58 -8.34 6.69 -15.28
CA VAL A 58 -9.53 6.10 -14.65
C VAL A 58 -9.44 6.23 -13.13
N ASP A 59 -10.59 6.23 -12.47
CA ASP A 59 -10.61 6.13 -11.01
C ASP A 59 -10.05 4.75 -10.59
N MET A 60 -9.01 4.75 -9.76
CA MET A 60 -8.41 3.51 -9.23
C MET A 60 -9.37 2.71 -8.34
N MET A 61 -10.50 3.29 -7.93
CA MET A 61 -11.57 2.58 -7.23
C MET A 61 -12.60 1.96 -8.19
N ASP A 62 -12.55 2.29 -9.49
CA ASP A 62 -13.42 1.71 -10.51
C ASP A 62 -12.89 0.33 -10.97
N LYS A 63 -13.45 -0.71 -10.35
CA LYS A 63 -13.11 -2.10 -10.63
C LYS A 63 -13.28 -2.46 -12.10
N GLU A 64 -14.41 -2.11 -12.68
CA GLU A 64 -14.78 -2.50 -14.04
C GLU A 64 -13.86 -1.84 -15.08
N ALA A 65 -13.52 -0.57 -14.88
CA ALA A 65 -12.59 0.14 -15.74
C ALA A 65 -11.18 -0.49 -15.71
N ILE A 66 -10.67 -0.82 -14.53
CA ILE A 66 -9.36 -1.49 -14.38
C ILE A 66 -9.35 -2.82 -15.13
N ILE A 67 -10.39 -3.65 -14.95
CA ILE A 67 -10.51 -4.96 -15.60
C ILE A 67 -10.62 -4.82 -17.11
N ALA A 68 -11.41 -3.85 -17.59
CA ALA A 68 -11.58 -3.60 -19.02
C ALA A 68 -10.25 -3.21 -19.69
N ILE A 69 -9.46 -2.36 -19.05
CA ILE A 69 -8.12 -1.98 -19.52
C ILE A 69 -7.20 -3.20 -19.56
N ALA A 70 -7.16 -3.99 -18.48
CA ALA A 70 -6.32 -5.17 -18.42
C ALA A 70 -6.70 -6.22 -19.50
N LYS A 71 -8.00 -6.44 -19.73
CA LYS A 71 -8.49 -7.30 -20.80
C LYS A 71 -8.11 -6.80 -22.20
N ARG A 72 -8.13 -5.48 -22.41
CA ARG A 72 -7.73 -4.84 -23.67
C ARG A 72 -6.22 -4.94 -23.89
N GLU A 73 -5.43 -4.64 -22.88
CA GLU A 73 -3.97 -4.56 -22.97
C GLU A 73 -3.30 -5.93 -22.86
N GLN A 74 -3.94 -6.91 -22.21
CA GLN A 74 -3.39 -8.25 -21.97
C GLN A 74 -1.96 -8.21 -21.42
N PRO A 75 -1.71 -7.55 -20.28
CA PRO A 75 -0.36 -7.46 -19.73
C PRO A 75 0.10 -8.80 -19.17
N ASP A 76 1.41 -9.08 -19.23
CA ASP A 76 2.04 -10.23 -18.55
C ASP A 76 1.96 -10.10 -17.02
N ALA A 77 1.99 -8.87 -16.53
CA ALA A 77 1.73 -8.58 -15.12
C ALA A 77 1.19 -7.16 -14.90
N VAL A 78 0.48 -7.01 -13.79
CA VAL A 78 -0.05 -5.75 -13.27
C VAL A 78 0.69 -5.41 -11.99
N ILE A 79 1.20 -4.19 -11.90
CA ILE A 79 1.90 -3.66 -10.74
C ILE A 79 0.97 -2.71 -9.98
N ALA A 80 0.62 -3.08 -8.73
CA ALA A 80 -0.14 -2.21 -7.84
C ALA A 80 0.84 -1.30 -7.09
N GLU A 81 0.97 -0.05 -7.54
CA GLU A 81 1.95 0.91 -7.03
C GLU A 81 1.36 1.79 -5.94
N ILE A 82 0.06 2.18 -6.04
CA ILE A 82 -0.58 3.09 -5.09
C ILE A 82 -1.44 2.35 -4.05
N GLU A 83 -1.65 3.02 -2.90
CA GLU A 83 -2.50 2.48 -1.82
C GLU A 83 -4.01 2.68 -2.07
N ALA A 84 -4.42 3.64 -2.91
CA ALA A 84 -5.83 3.94 -3.19
C ALA A 84 -6.30 3.18 -4.42
N ILE A 85 -6.47 1.87 -4.29
CA ILE A 85 -6.86 0.96 -5.38
C ILE A 85 -7.96 0.00 -4.95
N ASN A 86 -8.84 -0.37 -5.87
CA ASN A 86 -9.84 -1.39 -5.64
C ASN A 86 -9.21 -2.79 -5.61
N THR A 87 -9.06 -3.34 -4.41
CA THR A 87 -8.41 -4.66 -4.23
C THR A 87 -9.23 -5.81 -4.82
N SER A 88 -10.55 -5.66 -4.95
CA SER A 88 -11.39 -6.68 -5.64
C SER A 88 -11.11 -6.73 -7.14
N ALA A 89 -10.65 -5.63 -7.75
CA ALA A 89 -10.16 -5.65 -9.12
C ALA A 89 -8.89 -6.52 -9.23
N LEU A 90 -7.97 -6.40 -8.29
CA LEU A 90 -6.74 -7.20 -8.27
C LEU A 90 -7.04 -8.69 -8.10
N GLU A 91 -7.96 -9.03 -7.19
CA GLU A 91 -8.41 -10.44 -6.99
C GLU A 91 -9.02 -11.02 -8.28
N GLU A 92 -9.81 -10.23 -9.01
CA GLU A 92 -10.39 -10.68 -10.28
C GLU A 92 -9.34 -10.81 -11.41
N LEU A 93 -8.37 -9.89 -11.47
CA LEU A 93 -7.26 -10.01 -12.43
C LEU A 93 -6.47 -11.31 -12.20
N GLU A 94 -6.19 -11.67 -10.95
CA GLU A 94 -5.56 -12.96 -10.62
C GLU A 94 -6.44 -14.15 -11.03
N ALA A 95 -7.76 -14.08 -10.79
CA ALA A 95 -8.71 -15.11 -11.22
C ALA A 95 -8.76 -15.26 -12.75
N LEU A 96 -8.51 -14.20 -13.50
CA LEU A 96 -8.38 -14.22 -14.96
C LEU A 96 -7.01 -14.72 -15.45
N GLY A 97 -6.11 -15.11 -14.55
CA GLY A 97 -4.77 -15.60 -14.86
C GLY A 97 -3.73 -14.51 -15.11
N ILE A 98 -4.06 -13.24 -14.88
CA ILE A 98 -3.12 -12.12 -14.98
C ILE A 98 -2.33 -12.02 -13.67
N ARG A 99 -1.02 -12.02 -13.75
CA ARG A 99 -0.16 -11.88 -12.56
C ARG A 99 -0.29 -10.47 -11.97
N VAL A 100 -0.55 -10.38 -10.66
CA VAL A 100 -0.54 -9.11 -9.90
C VAL A 100 0.67 -9.07 -8.97
N VAL A 101 1.37 -7.95 -8.93
CA VAL A 101 2.60 -7.76 -8.13
C VAL A 101 2.53 -6.41 -7.39
N PRO A 102 2.59 -6.44 -6.05
CA PRO A 102 2.43 -7.58 -5.14
C PRO A 102 1.08 -8.28 -5.36
N ASN A 103 0.94 -9.55 -4.94
CA ASN A 103 -0.33 -10.26 -5.14
C ASN A 103 -1.50 -9.55 -4.42
N ALA A 104 -2.72 -9.76 -4.90
CA ALA A 104 -3.92 -9.07 -4.42
C ALA A 104 -4.10 -9.22 -2.89
N LYS A 105 -3.82 -10.40 -2.33
CA LYS A 105 -3.89 -10.64 -0.88
C LYS A 105 -2.89 -9.79 -0.11
N ALA A 106 -1.66 -9.66 -0.58
CA ALA A 106 -0.64 -8.83 0.07
C ALA A 106 -1.01 -7.36 0.03
N VAL A 107 -1.48 -6.85 -1.12
CA VAL A 107 -1.98 -5.48 -1.26
C VAL A 107 -3.13 -5.22 -0.28
N LYS A 108 -4.12 -6.10 -0.22
CA LYS A 108 -5.28 -5.99 0.66
C LYS A 108 -4.89 -5.92 2.14
N ILE A 109 -3.97 -6.78 2.58
CA ILE A 109 -3.43 -6.77 3.95
C ILE A 109 -2.67 -5.47 4.22
N ALA A 110 -1.78 -5.07 3.32
CA ALA A 110 -0.95 -3.88 3.50
C ALA A 110 -1.77 -2.57 3.56
N MET A 111 -2.88 -2.50 2.82
CA MET A 111 -3.79 -1.34 2.80
C MET A 111 -4.67 -1.25 4.04
N ASN A 112 -4.94 -2.35 4.71
CA ASN A 112 -5.78 -2.38 5.90
C ASN A 112 -4.92 -2.54 7.16
N ARG A 113 -4.87 -1.49 7.98
CA ARG A 113 -4.01 -1.43 9.16
C ARG A 113 -4.36 -2.49 10.21
N ILE A 114 -5.64 -2.84 10.33
CA ILE A 114 -6.10 -3.89 11.24
C ILE A 114 -5.61 -5.26 10.76
N GLU A 115 -5.82 -5.56 9.47
CA GLU A 115 -5.37 -6.82 8.89
C GLU A 115 -3.85 -6.95 8.88
N LEU A 116 -3.14 -5.84 8.61
CA LEU A 116 -1.69 -5.80 8.70
C LEU A 116 -1.20 -6.10 10.12
N ARG A 117 -1.81 -5.48 11.14
CA ARG A 117 -1.47 -5.69 12.54
C ARG A 117 -1.75 -7.13 12.97
N ARG A 118 -2.91 -7.67 12.64
CA ARG A 118 -3.24 -9.07 12.90
C ARG A 118 -2.26 -10.03 12.22
N THR A 119 -2.00 -9.79 10.95
CA THR A 119 -1.06 -10.63 10.20
C THR A 119 0.32 -10.63 10.83
N ALA A 120 0.85 -9.46 11.20
CA ALA A 120 2.16 -9.34 11.82
C ALA A 120 2.21 -10.03 13.21
N ALA A 121 1.24 -9.73 14.07
CA ALA A 121 1.25 -10.19 15.46
C ALA A 121 0.78 -11.64 15.62
N GLU A 122 -0.30 -12.03 14.94
CA GLU A 122 -1.01 -13.29 15.22
C GLU A 122 -0.63 -14.41 14.24
N VAL A 123 -0.38 -14.06 12.97
CA VAL A 123 -0.05 -15.04 11.92
C VAL A 123 1.46 -15.23 11.80
N VAL A 124 2.20 -14.12 11.57
CA VAL A 124 3.66 -14.16 11.39
C VAL A 124 4.40 -14.20 12.74
N LYS A 125 3.76 -13.67 13.79
CA LYS A 125 4.28 -13.63 15.17
C LYS A 125 5.60 -12.85 15.30
N VAL A 126 5.69 -11.75 14.59
CA VAL A 126 6.80 -10.80 14.77
C VAL A 126 6.50 -9.87 15.94
N PRO A 127 7.52 -9.36 16.66
CA PRO A 127 7.32 -8.38 17.71
C PRO A 127 6.60 -7.13 17.18
N THR A 128 5.54 -6.71 17.88
CA THR A 128 4.79 -5.48 17.60
C THR A 128 4.52 -4.74 18.90
N THR A 129 4.05 -3.49 18.80
CA THR A 129 3.50 -2.75 19.94
C THR A 129 2.31 -3.48 20.55
N LEU A 130 1.99 -3.23 21.83
CA LEU A 130 0.67 -3.57 22.37
C LEU A 130 -0.39 -2.83 21.55
N TYR A 131 -1.50 -3.50 21.26
CA TYR A 131 -2.56 -2.93 20.44
C TYR A 131 -3.93 -3.47 20.81
N ALA A 132 -4.95 -2.68 20.47
CA ALA A 132 -6.35 -3.09 20.47
C ALA A 132 -7.08 -2.47 19.27
N PHE A 133 -8.23 -3.05 18.92
CA PHE A 133 -9.11 -2.46 17.90
C PHE A 133 -10.32 -1.84 18.59
N ALA A 134 -10.80 -0.72 18.07
CA ALA A 134 -11.93 0.00 18.63
C ALA A 134 -12.78 0.63 17.52
N GLU A 135 -14.10 0.76 17.78
CA GLU A 135 -15.08 1.36 16.86
C GLU A 135 -15.82 2.54 17.50
N SER A 136 -15.58 2.76 18.81
CA SER A 136 -16.20 3.82 19.59
C SER A 136 -15.21 4.45 20.58
N PRO A 137 -15.47 5.68 21.05
CA PRO A 137 -14.68 6.30 22.10
C PRO A 137 -14.60 5.46 23.39
N GLU A 138 -15.67 4.79 23.78
CA GLU A 138 -15.72 3.94 24.96
C GLU A 138 -14.75 2.75 24.83
N GLU A 139 -14.69 2.13 23.67
CA GLU A 139 -13.73 1.05 23.39
C GLU A 139 -12.30 1.56 23.37
N VAL A 140 -12.06 2.78 22.83
CA VAL A 140 -10.74 3.42 22.90
C VAL A 140 -10.34 3.70 24.35
N LYS A 141 -11.25 4.23 25.20
CA LYS A 141 -10.97 4.45 26.64
C LYS A 141 -10.56 3.17 27.32
N LYS A 142 -11.28 2.09 27.06
CA LYS A 142 -10.96 0.77 27.60
C LYS A 142 -9.58 0.30 27.12
N ALA A 143 -9.31 0.37 25.81
CA ALA A 143 -8.03 -0.03 25.23
C ALA A 143 -6.86 0.77 25.82
N CYS A 144 -6.99 2.10 25.95
CA CYS A 144 -5.96 2.95 26.55
C CYS A 144 -5.71 2.63 28.03
N LYS A 145 -6.73 2.22 28.79
CA LYS A 145 -6.56 1.76 30.18
C LYS A 145 -5.77 0.45 30.25
N ASP A 146 -6.04 -0.49 29.33
CA ASP A 146 -5.37 -1.79 29.30
C ASP A 146 -3.92 -1.67 28.81
N ILE A 147 -3.66 -0.80 27.83
CA ILE A 147 -2.33 -0.58 27.22
C ILE A 147 -1.47 0.36 28.08
N GLY A 148 -2.07 1.42 28.64
CA GLY A 148 -1.40 2.51 29.36
C GLY A 148 -1.28 3.79 28.51
N TYR A 149 -1.40 4.94 29.17
CA TYR A 149 -1.19 6.25 28.52
C TYR A 149 0.30 6.62 28.48
N PRO A 150 0.78 7.32 27.46
CA PRO A 150 0.04 7.74 26.27
C PRO A 150 -0.21 6.60 25.28
N CYS A 151 -1.33 6.67 24.54
CA CYS A 151 -1.66 5.78 23.43
C CYS A 151 -1.64 6.54 22.11
N LEU A 152 -1.42 5.80 21.02
CA LEU A 152 -1.53 6.31 19.66
C LEU A 152 -2.73 5.65 18.98
N ILE A 153 -3.66 6.45 18.43
CA ILE A 153 -4.74 5.91 17.61
C ILE A 153 -4.50 6.20 16.13
N LYS A 154 -4.84 5.22 15.30
CA LYS A 154 -4.68 5.26 13.85
C LYS A 154 -5.95 4.75 13.18
N PRO A 155 -6.54 5.45 12.21
CA PRO A 155 -7.67 4.93 11.43
C PRO A 155 -7.32 3.61 10.74
N GLU A 156 -8.31 2.76 10.52
CA GLU A 156 -8.15 1.50 9.78
C GLU A 156 -7.51 1.71 8.41
N MET A 157 -7.95 2.75 7.70
CA MET A 157 -7.39 3.12 6.40
C MET A 157 -7.03 4.61 6.38
N SER A 158 -5.76 4.89 6.21
CA SER A 158 -5.24 6.25 5.99
C SER A 158 -3.85 6.14 5.35
N SER A 159 -3.34 7.23 4.75
CA SER A 159 -2.00 7.30 4.20
C SER A 159 -1.20 8.42 4.84
N SER A 160 0.12 8.35 4.72
CA SER A 160 1.07 9.42 5.10
C SER A 160 0.87 9.95 6.54
N GLY A 161 0.45 9.09 7.46
CA GLY A 161 0.24 9.48 8.86
C GLY A 161 -1.03 10.30 9.13
N HIS A 162 -1.86 10.57 8.13
CA HIS A 162 -3.12 11.31 8.34
C HIS A 162 -4.04 10.60 9.33
N GLY A 163 -4.60 11.37 10.27
CA GLY A 163 -5.47 10.86 11.32
C GLY A 163 -4.76 10.11 12.45
N HIS A 164 -3.43 10.07 12.48
CA HIS A 164 -2.70 9.57 13.64
C HIS A 164 -2.76 10.62 14.76
N THR A 165 -3.30 10.26 15.91
CA THR A 165 -3.39 11.15 17.07
C THR A 165 -2.91 10.47 18.33
N VAL A 166 -2.17 11.23 19.18
CA VAL A 166 -1.70 10.75 20.47
C VAL A 166 -2.69 11.16 21.54
N ILE A 167 -3.01 10.24 22.44
CA ILE A 167 -3.90 10.42 23.58
C ILE A 167 -3.05 10.32 24.85
N TYR A 168 -2.95 11.39 25.60
CA TYR A 168 -2.17 11.44 26.84
C TYR A 168 -3.01 11.12 28.08
N LYS A 169 -4.34 11.32 28.01
CA LYS A 169 -5.28 11.11 29.13
C LYS A 169 -6.69 10.82 28.63
N GLU A 170 -7.51 10.23 29.50
CA GLU A 170 -8.86 9.75 29.16
C GLU A 170 -9.78 10.85 28.63
N GLU A 171 -9.68 12.07 29.15
CA GLU A 171 -10.54 13.20 28.76
C GLU A 171 -10.35 13.63 27.31
N GLU A 172 -9.24 13.25 26.69
CA GLU A 172 -8.93 13.59 25.28
C GLU A 172 -9.54 12.59 24.29
N VAL A 173 -9.97 11.40 24.74
CA VAL A 173 -10.34 10.30 23.86
C VAL A 173 -11.43 10.69 22.87
N ASP A 174 -12.52 11.30 23.31
CA ASP A 174 -13.66 11.62 22.46
C ASP A 174 -13.26 12.53 21.32
N SER A 175 -12.52 13.61 21.61
CA SER A 175 -12.07 14.56 20.60
C SER A 175 -11.02 13.95 19.65
N LYS A 176 -10.09 13.15 20.17
CA LYS A 176 -9.05 12.49 19.37
C LYS A 176 -9.58 11.37 18.48
N PHE A 177 -10.59 10.65 18.96
CA PHE A 177 -11.28 9.65 18.13
C PHE A 177 -11.95 10.31 16.92
N GLU A 178 -12.74 11.39 17.13
CA GLU A 178 -13.40 12.09 16.02
C GLU A 178 -12.38 12.74 15.07
N GLU A 179 -11.27 13.26 15.58
CA GLU A 179 -10.16 13.74 14.76
C GLU A 179 -9.59 12.64 13.86
N ALA A 180 -9.34 11.45 14.43
CA ALA A 180 -8.83 10.31 13.68
C ALA A 180 -9.81 9.86 12.58
N ILE A 181 -11.10 9.75 12.92
CA ILE A 181 -12.15 9.33 11.98
C ILE A 181 -12.35 10.34 10.84
N LYS A 182 -12.24 11.65 11.12
CA LYS A 182 -12.35 12.70 10.10
C LYS A 182 -11.32 12.54 8.99
N HIS A 183 -10.15 11.98 9.29
CA HIS A 183 -9.06 11.76 8.35
C HIS A 183 -9.00 10.31 7.83
N ALA A 184 -9.94 9.45 8.24
CA ALA A 184 -10.02 8.09 7.74
C ALA A 184 -10.44 8.08 6.25
N ARG A 185 -9.94 7.11 5.50
CA ARG A 185 -10.44 6.81 4.16
C ARG A 185 -11.62 5.86 4.25
N GLY A 186 -12.65 6.12 3.45
CA GLY A 186 -13.87 5.31 3.44
C GLY A 186 -14.86 5.68 4.55
N LYS A 187 -15.76 4.76 4.88
CA LYS A 187 -16.84 4.98 5.86
C LYS A 187 -16.61 4.25 7.19
N SER A 188 -15.47 3.58 7.34
CA SER A 188 -15.15 2.83 8.55
C SER A 188 -14.87 3.78 9.72
N ARG A 189 -15.42 3.47 10.89
CA ARG A 189 -15.10 4.15 12.15
C ARG A 189 -14.10 3.37 12.99
N ARG A 190 -13.47 2.33 12.41
CA ARG A 190 -12.53 1.48 13.11
C ARG A 190 -11.15 2.14 13.22
N VAL A 191 -10.58 1.99 14.38
CA VAL A 191 -9.21 2.45 14.68
C VAL A 191 -8.38 1.34 15.31
N VAL A 192 -7.07 1.45 15.16
CA VAL A 192 -6.10 0.69 15.96
C VAL A 192 -5.63 1.63 17.08
N VAL A 193 -5.74 1.17 18.31
CA VAL A 193 -5.15 1.81 19.49
C VAL A 193 -3.84 1.10 19.77
N GLU A 194 -2.75 1.84 19.85
CA GLU A 194 -1.41 1.28 20.01
C GLU A 194 -0.68 1.92 21.19
N GLU A 195 0.20 1.18 21.81
CA GLU A 195 1.21 1.70 22.70
C GLU A 195 2.02 2.80 22.03
N TYR A 196 2.22 3.91 22.73
CA TYR A 196 3.06 4.99 22.24
C TYR A 196 4.54 4.66 22.48
N ILE A 197 5.25 4.43 21.40
CA ILE A 197 6.69 4.15 21.43
C ILE A 197 7.48 5.43 21.12
N LYS A 198 8.45 5.74 21.97
CA LYS A 198 9.45 6.75 21.65
C LYS A 198 10.42 6.15 20.63
N ILE A 199 10.38 6.68 19.42
CA ILE A 199 11.20 6.19 18.30
C ILE A 199 12.59 6.83 18.41
N ASP A 200 13.64 6.02 18.47
CA ASP A 200 15.02 6.48 18.40
C ASP A 200 15.48 6.59 16.94
N THR A 201 15.17 5.59 16.13
CA THR A 201 15.57 5.52 14.72
C THR A 201 14.45 4.92 13.90
N GLU A 202 14.18 5.49 12.73
CA GLU A 202 13.24 4.96 11.75
C GLU A 202 13.99 4.42 10.52
N LEU A 203 13.71 3.19 10.16
CA LEU A 203 14.37 2.51 9.04
C LEU A 203 13.37 2.08 7.99
N THR A 204 13.73 2.24 6.71
CA THR A 204 13.11 1.52 5.61
C THR A 204 13.94 0.32 5.26
N VAL A 205 13.31 -0.85 5.28
CA VAL A 205 13.91 -2.12 4.84
C VAL A 205 13.21 -2.57 3.58
N LEU A 206 13.91 -2.49 2.44
CA LEU A 206 13.39 -2.95 1.16
C LEU A 206 13.69 -4.43 0.98
N THR A 207 12.70 -5.15 0.48
CA THR A 207 12.84 -6.56 0.14
C THR A 207 12.31 -6.81 -1.26
N TYR A 208 12.92 -7.73 -1.98
CA TYR A 208 12.38 -8.23 -3.23
C TYR A 208 12.42 -9.75 -3.28
N ARG A 209 11.44 -10.32 -3.97
CA ARG A 209 11.26 -11.76 -4.06
C ARG A 209 11.17 -12.19 -5.52
N TYR A 210 11.89 -13.26 -5.86
CA TYR A 210 11.90 -13.78 -7.21
C TYR A 210 12.02 -15.32 -7.21
N MET A 211 11.65 -15.90 -8.36
CA MET A 211 11.74 -17.34 -8.57
C MET A 211 13.10 -17.71 -9.17
N THR A 212 13.66 -18.80 -8.68
CA THR A 212 14.82 -19.46 -9.27
C THR A 212 14.48 -20.93 -9.54
N ASN A 213 15.38 -21.66 -10.18
CA ASN A 213 15.23 -23.11 -10.37
C ASN A 213 15.18 -23.87 -9.02
N GLY A 214 15.71 -23.30 -7.97
CA GLY A 214 15.70 -23.85 -6.59
C GLY A 214 14.51 -23.37 -5.75
N GLY A 215 13.56 -22.63 -6.32
CA GLY A 215 12.37 -22.10 -5.63
C GLY A 215 12.39 -20.59 -5.41
N VAL A 216 11.59 -20.12 -4.47
CA VAL A 216 11.46 -18.70 -4.14
C VAL A 216 12.64 -18.21 -3.32
N VAL A 217 13.25 -17.12 -3.75
CA VAL A 217 14.33 -16.42 -3.01
C VAL A 217 13.83 -15.04 -2.59
N THR A 218 14.06 -14.68 -1.33
CA THR A 218 13.84 -13.31 -0.81
C THR A 218 15.20 -12.69 -0.52
N LYS A 219 15.41 -11.50 -1.05
CA LYS A 219 16.58 -10.66 -0.74
C LYS A 219 16.15 -9.45 0.07
N VAL A 220 16.99 -9.05 0.99
CA VAL A 220 16.84 -7.85 1.80
C VAL A 220 17.92 -6.88 1.33
N ILE A 221 17.53 -5.65 1.06
CA ILE A 221 18.45 -4.55 0.74
C ILE A 221 18.89 -3.92 2.06
N GLU A 222 20.08 -3.35 2.07
CA GLU A 222 20.61 -2.64 3.23
C GLU A 222 19.61 -1.58 3.72
N PRO A 223 19.31 -1.53 5.04
CA PRO A 223 18.34 -0.58 5.58
C PRO A 223 18.77 0.86 5.36
N VAL A 224 17.80 1.73 5.07
CA VAL A 224 17.98 3.17 4.94
C VAL A 224 17.35 3.86 6.14
N GLU A 225 18.12 4.67 6.86
CA GLU A 225 17.64 5.48 7.96
C GLU A 225 16.86 6.70 7.44
N HIS A 226 15.71 6.98 8.08
CA HIS A 226 14.94 8.19 7.85
C HIS A 226 15.12 9.18 8.98
N GLN A 227 15.45 10.40 8.62
CA GLN A 227 15.40 11.53 9.55
C GLN A 227 14.16 12.35 9.25
N ARG A 228 13.33 12.56 10.27
CA ARG A 228 12.11 13.38 10.18
C ARG A 228 12.28 14.65 11.00
N PRO A 229 12.83 15.72 10.46
CA PRO A 229 12.83 17.00 11.14
C PRO A 229 11.38 17.41 11.41
N GLN A 230 11.00 17.61 12.68
CA GLN A 230 9.67 18.06 13.11
C GLN A 230 8.50 17.12 12.79
N GLY A 231 8.73 15.81 12.57
CA GLY A 231 7.67 14.81 12.39
C GLY A 231 6.90 14.89 11.07
N VAL A 232 7.39 15.62 10.09
CA VAL A 232 6.77 15.74 8.77
C VAL A 232 7.57 14.91 7.75
N PHE A 233 6.86 14.17 6.90
CA PHE A 233 7.45 13.62 5.68
C PHE A 233 7.69 14.76 4.70
N HIS A 234 8.89 14.88 4.25
CA HIS A 234 9.26 15.70 3.09
C HIS A 234 9.52 14.78 1.91
#